data_655c03641873cd6f92fb46ed42258429
#
_entry.id   655c03641873cd6f92fb46ed42258429
#
_cell.length_a   1.000
_cell.length_b   1.000
_cell.length_c   1.000
_cell.angle_alpha   90.00
_cell.angle_beta   90.00
_cell.angle_gamma   90.00
#
_symmetry.space_group_name_H-M   'P 1'
#
loop_
_entity.id
_entity.type
_entity.pdbx_description
1 polymer ?
#
loop_
_entity_poly.entity_id
_entity_poly.type
_entity_poly.pdbx_seq_one_letter_code
_entity_poly.pdbx_strand_id
1 'polypeptide(L)'
;FLDSCNTCVGGNTGLQPCLQDCHGDWGGTAYLDTCGICVGGNTGLWDCDTINAINNISWYNEVSIYPNPLSGEDIIVKAGNYSGNTEIFITDLTGKLIFKSECYMEKGKCLVSLHPMPVDGLYLFKIHFSKNMMVVKRLSIYGQ
;
A
#
# COMPACT_ATOMS: atom_id res chain seq x y z
N PHE A 1 -22.64 38.60 21.89
CA PHE A 1 -22.77 38.70 20.43
C PHE A 1 -22.86 37.29 19.79
N LEU A 2 -23.40 37.23 18.59
CA LEU A 2 -23.38 36.01 17.79
C LEU A 2 -22.03 35.91 17.06
N ASP A 3 -21.40 34.75 17.15
CA ASP A 3 -20.16 34.45 16.40
C ASP A 3 -20.44 33.96 14.98
N SER A 4 -19.39 33.59 14.25
CA SER A 4 -19.50 33.10 12.85
C SER A 4 -20.17 31.72 12.74
N CYS A 5 -20.39 31.03 13.88
CA CYS A 5 -21.14 29.77 13.97
C CYS A 5 -22.60 29.97 14.43
N ASN A 6 -23.10 31.21 14.47
CA ASN A 6 -24.41 31.59 15.01
C ASN A 6 -24.61 31.21 16.49
N THR A 7 -23.54 31.12 17.26
CA THR A 7 -23.59 30.84 18.68
C THR A 7 -23.46 32.14 19.47
N CYS A 8 -24.29 32.33 20.49
CA CYS A 8 -24.18 33.51 21.38
C CYS A 8 -22.98 33.31 22.32
N VAL A 9 -21.97 34.14 22.18
CA VAL A 9 -20.69 34.03 22.92
C VAL A 9 -20.34 35.34 23.62
N GLY A 10 -19.42 35.26 24.59
CA GLY A 10 -18.99 36.41 25.39
C GLY A 10 -19.94 36.79 26.53
N GLY A 11 -19.62 37.86 27.25
CA GLY A 11 -20.35 38.26 28.47
C GLY A 11 -20.32 37.15 29.52
N ASN A 12 -21.51 36.85 30.09
CA ASN A 12 -21.63 35.78 31.09
C ASN A 12 -21.92 34.38 30.52
N THR A 13 -21.80 34.18 29.20
CA THR A 13 -22.07 32.87 28.58
C THR A 13 -20.99 31.82 28.88
N GLY A 14 -19.77 32.28 29.18
CA GLY A 14 -18.62 31.39 29.35
C GLY A 14 -18.15 30.71 28.05
N LEU A 15 -18.82 31.04 26.93
CA LEU A 15 -18.45 30.43 25.63
C LEU A 15 -17.45 31.29 24.87
N GLN A 16 -16.51 30.66 24.20
CA GLN A 16 -15.56 31.30 23.30
C GLN A 16 -16.13 31.33 21.88
N PRO A 17 -15.79 32.37 21.07
CA PRO A 17 -16.12 32.35 19.63
C PRO A 17 -15.53 31.15 18.93
N CYS A 18 -16.27 30.61 17.95
CA CYS A 18 -15.75 29.57 17.13
C CYS A 18 -14.58 30.07 16.27
N LEU A 19 -13.59 29.21 16.05
CA LEU A 19 -12.42 29.49 15.25
C LEU A 19 -12.57 28.83 13.88
N GLN A 20 -11.91 29.38 12.88
CA GLN A 20 -11.73 28.69 11.61
C GLN A 20 -10.72 27.56 11.77
N ASP A 21 -11.03 26.43 11.15
CA ASP A 21 -10.06 25.36 11.01
C ASP A 21 -9.07 25.65 9.85
N CYS A 22 -8.11 24.76 9.61
CA CYS A 22 -7.11 24.97 8.56
C CYS A 22 -7.68 24.90 7.13
N HIS A 23 -8.92 24.38 6.95
CA HIS A 23 -9.64 24.38 5.67
C HIS A 23 -10.43 25.69 5.45
N GLY A 24 -10.56 26.51 6.49
CA GLY A 24 -11.29 27.77 6.45
C GLY A 24 -12.75 27.66 6.90
N ASP A 25 -13.17 26.51 7.41
CA ASP A 25 -14.53 26.29 7.93
C ASP A 25 -14.67 26.80 9.37
N TRP A 26 -15.69 27.64 9.62
CA TRP A 26 -15.97 28.12 10.98
C TRP A 26 -16.50 26.99 11.85
N GLY A 27 -15.83 26.75 13.00
CA GLY A 27 -16.16 25.65 13.90
C GLY A 27 -15.88 24.28 13.29
N GLY A 28 -15.10 24.23 12.20
CA GLY A 28 -14.69 23.00 11.53
C GLY A 28 -13.76 22.16 12.38
N THR A 29 -13.51 20.93 11.93
CA THR A 29 -12.70 19.94 12.63
C THR A 29 -11.45 19.53 11.86
N ALA A 30 -11.13 20.25 10.77
CA ALA A 30 -9.89 20.04 10.06
C ALA A 30 -8.69 20.52 10.88
N TYR A 31 -7.56 19.82 10.79
CA TYR A 31 -6.33 20.13 11.52
C TYR A 31 -5.10 19.87 10.65
N LEU A 32 -3.99 20.46 11.03
CA LEU A 32 -2.71 20.19 10.38
C LEU A 32 -2.15 18.88 10.93
N ASP A 33 -1.85 17.95 10.03
CA ASP A 33 -1.19 16.70 10.38
C ASP A 33 0.33 16.87 10.63
N THR A 34 1.02 15.79 10.95
CA THR A 34 2.46 15.79 11.21
C THR A 34 3.30 16.17 9.98
N CYS A 35 2.73 16.07 8.77
CA CYS A 35 3.35 16.49 7.51
C CYS A 35 3.05 17.95 7.16
N GLY A 36 2.25 18.66 7.98
CA GLY A 36 1.86 20.05 7.74
C GLY A 36 0.75 20.22 6.69
N ILE A 37 -0.01 19.15 6.41
CA ILE A 37 -1.14 19.15 5.48
C ILE A 37 -2.43 19.30 6.28
N CYS A 38 -3.37 20.13 5.80
CA CYS A 38 -4.69 20.26 6.42
C CYS A 38 -5.54 19.05 6.05
N VAL A 39 -5.95 18.26 7.04
CA VAL A 39 -6.66 16.98 6.90
C VAL A 39 -7.89 16.90 7.82
N GLY A 40 -8.75 15.92 7.59
CA GLY A 40 -9.99 15.75 8.35
C GLY A 40 -11.06 16.79 7.99
N GLY A 41 -12.10 16.91 8.81
CA GLY A 41 -13.23 17.80 8.54
C GLY A 41 -13.81 17.63 7.14
N ASN A 42 -13.96 18.73 6.41
CA ASN A 42 -14.46 18.77 5.03
C ASN A 42 -13.38 18.68 3.96
N THR A 43 -12.11 18.48 4.32
CA THR A 43 -10.98 18.44 3.36
C THR A 43 -11.04 17.24 2.44
N GLY A 44 -11.67 16.12 2.86
CA GLY A 44 -11.65 14.85 2.17
C GLY A 44 -10.27 14.16 2.20
N LEU A 45 -9.32 14.71 2.95
CA LEU A 45 -7.98 14.18 3.11
C LEU A 45 -7.83 13.46 4.45
N TRP A 46 -7.00 12.43 4.47
CA TRP A 46 -6.65 11.66 5.67
C TRP A 46 -5.24 12.03 6.11
N ASP A 47 -4.94 11.82 7.40
CA ASP A 47 -3.60 12.04 7.94
C ASP A 47 -2.52 11.36 7.10
N CYS A 48 -1.38 12.02 6.96
CA CYS A 48 -0.23 11.42 6.30
C CYS A 48 0.26 10.15 7.03
N ASP A 49 0.04 10.04 8.32
CA ASP A 49 0.36 8.82 9.09
C ASP A 49 -0.55 7.65 8.72
N THR A 50 -1.80 7.92 8.27
CA THR A 50 -2.70 6.88 7.76
C THR A 50 -2.44 6.54 6.29
N ILE A 51 -1.87 7.47 5.52
CA ILE A 51 -1.44 7.25 4.14
C ILE A 51 -0.07 6.55 4.09
N ASN A 52 0.70 6.62 5.16
CA ASN A 52 1.87 5.77 5.34
C ASN A 52 1.42 4.31 5.49
N ALA A 53 0.99 3.73 4.37
CA ALA A 53 0.88 2.29 4.18
C ALA A 53 2.20 1.55 4.48
N ILE A 54 3.20 2.27 4.97
CA ILE A 54 4.46 1.77 5.51
C ILE A 54 4.26 1.09 6.88
N ASN A 55 3.21 1.39 7.62
CA ASN A 55 2.92 0.71 8.89
C ASN A 55 2.41 -0.74 8.73
N ASN A 56 2.14 -1.19 7.50
CA ASN A 56 1.90 -2.61 7.20
C ASN A 56 3.15 -3.33 6.63
N ILE A 57 4.34 -2.76 6.78
CA ILE A 57 5.60 -3.34 6.29
C ILE A 57 6.01 -4.58 7.11
N SER A 58 5.41 -4.89 8.23
CA SER A 58 5.83 -6.07 8.98
C SER A 58 5.75 -7.35 8.15
N TRP A 59 4.74 -7.52 7.31
CA TRP A 59 4.62 -8.69 6.43
C TRP A 59 5.30 -8.51 5.05
N TYR A 60 5.59 -7.28 4.59
CA TYR A 60 6.38 -7.05 3.37
C TYR A 60 7.79 -7.67 3.47
N ASN A 61 8.41 -7.59 4.65
CA ASN A 61 9.68 -8.24 4.94
C ASN A 61 9.55 -9.78 4.98
N GLU A 62 8.33 -10.29 5.19
CA GLU A 62 8.02 -11.71 5.19
C GLU A 62 7.74 -12.26 3.78
N VAL A 63 7.63 -11.39 2.75
CA VAL A 63 7.46 -11.85 1.38
C VAL A 63 8.78 -12.35 0.82
N SER A 64 8.81 -13.60 0.45
CA SER A 64 9.97 -14.24 -0.18
C SER A 64 9.57 -15.12 -1.36
N ILE A 65 10.48 -15.28 -2.29
CA ILE A 65 10.37 -16.19 -3.43
C ILE A 65 11.53 -17.17 -3.39
N TYR A 66 11.27 -18.44 -3.62
CA TYR A 66 12.32 -19.44 -3.65
C TYR A 66 11.96 -20.64 -4.56
N PRO A 67 12.95 -21.32 -5.13
CA PRO A 67 14.37 -20.98 -5.09
C PRO A 67 14.67 -19.66 -5.80
N ASN A 68 15.66 -18.93 -5.35
CA ASN A 68 16.19 -17.76 -6.04
C ASN A 68 17.69 -17.68 -5.74
N PRO A 69 18.56 -17.98 -6.70
CA PRO A 69 18.31 -18.20 -8.13
C PRO A 69 17.43 -19.40 -8.46
N LEU A 70 16.65 -19.25 -9.55
CA LEU A 70 15.78 -20.31 -10.08
C LEU A 70 16.53 -21.13 -11.14
N SER A 71 16.53 -22.45 -10.96
CA SER A 71 17.11 -23.41 -11.93
C SER A 71 16.09 -24.43 -12.44
N GLY A 72 14.81 -24.27 -12.11
CA GLY A 72 13.70 -25.10 -12.56
C GLY A 72 12.50 -24.21 -12.85
N GLU A 73 11.35 -24.81 -13.11
CA GLU A 73 10.15 -24.08 -13.55
C GLU A 73 9.31 -23.56 -12.39
N ASP A 74 9.48 -24.09 -11.18
CA ASP A 74 8.60 -23.85 -10.05
C ASP A 74 9.18 -22.85 -9.05
N ILE A 75 8.41 -21.81 -8.76
CA ILE A 75 8.68 -20.82 -7.72
C ILE A 75 7.64 -20.94 -6.64
N ILE A 76 8.07 -21.00 -5.39
CA ILE A 76 7.20 -20.85 -4.23
C ILE A 76 7.24 -19.39 -3.77
N VAL A 77 6.07 -18.79 -3.65
CA VAL A 77 5.89 -17.46 -3.04
C VAL A 77 5.44 -17.65 -1.61
N LYS A 78 6.11 -17.02 -0.68
CA LYS A 78 5.68 -16.91 0.73
C LYS A 78 5.35 -15.47 1.08
N ALA A 79 4.29 -15.26 1.86
CA ALA A 79 3.84 -13.94 2.32
C ALA A 79 3.12 -14.06 3.67
N GLY A 80 3.89 -14.20 4.74
CA GLY A 80 3.33 -14.30 6.10
C GLY A 80 2.18 -15.30 6.20
N ASN A 81 1.03 -14.84 6.69
CA ASN A 81 -0.22 -15.63 6.78
C ASN A 81 -1.29 -15.19 5.78
N TYR A 82 -0.92 -14.45 4.71
CA TYR A 82 -1.88 -13.98 3.73
C TYR A 82 -2.63 -15.15 3.07
N SER A 83 -3.94 -14.98 2.89
CA SER A 83 -4.78 -15.90 2.13
C SER A 83 -5.66 -15.10 1.18
N GLY A 84 -5.65 -15.46 -0.10
CA GLY A 84 -6.41 -14.76 -1.12
C GLY A 84 -5.81 -14.87 -2.51
N ASN A 85 -6.52 -14.32 -3.49
CA ASN A 85 -6.05 -14.27 -4.88
C ASN A 85 -4.87 -13.31 -5.00
N THR A 86 -3.90 -13.71 -5.78
CA THR A 86 -2.66 -12.98 -6.01
C THR A 86 -2.31 -13.04 -7.48
N GLU A 87 -2.01 -11.89 -8.09
CA GLU A 87 -1.51 -11.82 -9.46
C GLU A 87 0.02 -11.72 -9.44
N ILE A 88 0.65 -12.50 -10.31
CA ILE A 88 2.09 -12.56 -10.47
C ILE A 88 2.46 -12.01 -11.85
N PHE A 89 3.40 -11.09 -11.88
CA PHE A 89 3.97 -10.54 -13.11
C PHE A 89 5.49 -10.67 -13.04
N ILE A 90 6.10 -11.18 -14.11
CA ILE A 90 7.55 -11.15 -14.29
C ILE A 90 7.85 -10.20 -15.44
N THR A 91 8.69 -9.22 -15.20
CA THR A 91 9.16 -8.28 -16.22
C THR A 91 10.67 -8.34 -16.32
N ASP A 92 11.21 -8.03 -17.48
CA ASP A 92 12.62 -7.71 -17.58
C ASP A 92 12.96 -6.37 -16.92
N LEU A 93 14.22 -5.99 -16.91
CA LEU A 93 14.68 -4.74 -16.30
C LEU A 93 14.21 -3.48 -17.06
N THR A 94 13.73 -3.62 -18.29
CA THR A 94 13.12 -2.52 -19.08
C THR A 94 11.65 -2.33 -18.77
N GLY A 95 11.04 -3.25 -18.01
CA GLY A 95 9.63 -3.26 -17.67
C GLY A 95 8.75 -4.03 -18.65
N LYS A 96 9.34 -4.68 -19.67
CA LYS A 96 8.61 -5.53 -20.61
C LYS A 96 8.06 -6.76 -19.87
N LEU A 97 6.77 -7.03 -20.04
CA LEU A 97 6.14 -8.21 -19.47
C LEU A 97 6.65 -9.48 -20.14
N ILE A 98 7.15 -10.41 -19.34
CA ILE A 98 7.67 -11.72 -19.75
C ILE A 98 6.68 -12.84 -19.41
N PHE A 99 6.07 -12.75 -18.23
CA PHE A 99 5.14 -13.77 -17.72
C PHE A 99 4.07 -13.16 -16.85
N LYS A 100 2.86 -13.68 -16.91
CA LYS A 100 1.75 -13.37 -16.03
C LYS A 100 1.03 -14.64 -15.58
N SER A 101 0.71 -14.73 -14.32
CA SER A 101 -0.09 -15.81 -13.74
C SER A 101 -0.91 -15.29 -12.56
N GLU A 102 -1.85 -16.10 -12.12
CA GLU A 102 -2.62 -15.91 -10.90
C GLU A 102 -2.43 -17.13 -10.01
N CYS A 103 -2.33 -16.92 -8.71
CA CYS A 103 -2.35 -18.00 -7.75
C CYS A 103 -3.21 -17.63 -6.54
N TYR A 104 -3.85 -18.62 -5.95
CA TYR A 104 -4.49 -18.47 -4.65
C TYR A 104 -3.46 -18.80 -3.56
N MET A 105 -3.15 -17.81 -2.74
CA MET A 105 -2.31 -18.06 -1.57
C MET A 105 -3.12 -18.67 -0.45
N GLU A 106 -2.65 -19.80 0.04
CA GLU A 106 -3.22 -20.47 1.21
C GLU A 106 -2.18 -20.44 2.34
N LYS A 107 -2.57 -19.84 3.48
CA LYS A 107 -1.67 -19.69 4.64
C LYS A 107 -0.30 -19.12 4.28
N GLY A 108 -0.32 -18.10 3.44
CA GLY A 108 0.89 -17.39 3.02
C GLY A 108 1.76 -18.12 2.02
N LYS A 109 1.25 -19.11 1.28
CA LYS A 109 2.02 -19.83 0.26
C LYS A 109 1.24 -20.04 -1.00
N CYS A 110 1.90 -19.89 -2.16
CA CYS A 110 1.44 -20.43 -3.43
C CYS A 110 2.61 -20.92 -4.28
N LEU A 111 2.31 -21.83 -5.20
CA LEU A 111 3.26 -22.35 -6.20
C LEU A 111 2.93 -21.69 -7.54
N VAL A 112 3.98 -21.21 -8.21
CA VAL A 112 3.90 -20.61 -9.56
C VAL A 112 4.83 -21.39 -10.47
N SER A 113 4.27 -22.01 -11.53
CA SER A 113 5.04 -22.71 -12.53
C SER A 113 5.23 -21.84 -13.76
N LEU A 114 6.47 -21.59 -14.15
CA LEU A 114 6.83 -20.72 -15.27
C LEU A 114 6.84 -21.53 -16.58
N HIS A 115 5.76 -21.40 -17.35
CA HIS A 115 5.68 -22.01 -18.69
C HIS A 115 5.22 -20.99 -19.73
N PRO A 116 5.98 -20.72 -20.81
CA PRO A 116 7.35 -21.20 -21.02
C PRO A 116 8.34 -20.55 -20.05
N MET A 117 9.41 -21.27 -19.75
CA MET A 117 10.48 -20.78 -18.89
C MET A 117 11.19 -19.59 -19.56
N PRO A 118 11.38 -18.45 -18.87
CA PRO A 118 12.20 -17.36 -19.38
C PRO A 118 13.66 -17.77 -19.52
N VAL A 119 14.40 -17.14 -20.46
CA VAL A 119 15.84 -17.37 -20.63
C VAL A 119 16.63 -16.94 -19.39
N ASP A 120 17.87 -17.43 -19.28
CA ASP A 120 18.77 -17.02 -18.20
C ASP A 120 18.88 -15.51 -18.12
N GLY A 121 18.77 -14.99 -16.92
CA GLY A 121 18.83 -13.54 -16.71
C GLY A 121 18.30 -13.06 -15.37
N LEU A 122 18.22 -11.74 -15.27
CA LEU A 122 17.71 -11.03 -14.10
C LEU A 122 16.36 -10.40 -14.44
N TYR A 123 15.39 -10.64 -13.58
CA TYR A 123 14.00 -10.21 -13.74
C TYR A 123 13.45 -9.53 -12.49
N LEU A 124 12.35 -8.80 -12.66
CA LEU A 124 11.56 -8.27 -11.57
C LEU A 124 10.29 -9.13 -11.40
N PHE A 125 10.19 -9.77 -10.27
CA PHE A 125 9.04 -10.58 -9.87
C PHE A 125 8.10 -9.69 -9.04
N LYS A 126 6.95 -9.36 -9.61
CA LYS A 126 5.94 -8.46 -9.03
C LYS A 126 4.76 -9.28 -8.54
N ILE A 127 4.37 -9.06 -7.31
CA ILE A 127 3.29 -9.78 -6.63
C ILE A 127 2.22 -8.77 -6.25
N HIS A 128 1.03 -8.89 -6.79
CA HIS A 128 -0.14 -8.08 -6.44
C HIS A 128 -1.05 -8.88 -5.51
N PHE A 129 -1.12 -8.49 -4.27
CA PHE A 129 -1.94 -9.14 -3.24
C PHE A 129 -3.38 -8.64 -3.20
N SER A 130 -3.59 -7.36 -3.53
CA SER A 130 -4.89 -6.71 -3.62
C SER A 130 -4.77 -5.47 -4.50
N LYS A 131 -5.89 -4.78 -4.75
CA LYS A 131 -5.95 -3.63 -5.66
C LYS A 131 -4.89 -2.55 -5.41
N ASN A 132 -4.38 -2.43 -4.18
CA ASN A 132 -3.47 -1.35 -3.79
C ASN A 132 -2.14 -1.85 -3.20
N MET A 133 -1.85 -3.15 -3.28
CA MET A 133 -0.72 -3.72 -2.59
C MET A 133 0.12 -4.59 -3.52
N MET A 134 1.31 -4.09 -3.84
CA MET A 134 2.27 -4.74 -4.73
C MET A 134 3.63 -4.86 -4.05
N VAL A 135 4.25 -6.02 -4.18
CA VAL A 135 5.63 -6.28 -3.76
C VAL A 135 6.46 -6.61 -4.98
N VAL A 136 7.67 -6.08 -5.06
CA VAL A 136 8.63 -6.37 -6.12
C VAL A 136 9.84 -7.07 -5.51
N LYS A 137 10.22 -8.22 -6.06
CA LYS A 137 11.42 -8.97 -5.71
C LYS A 137 12.28 -9.17 -6.94
N ARG A 138 13.59 -9.24 -6.76
CA ARG A 138 14.51 -9.61 -7.82
C ARG A 138 14.51 -11.13 -7.99
N LEU A 139 14.41 -11.59 -9.24
CA LEU A 139 14.47 -13.00 -9.61
C LEU A 139 15.65 -13.21 -10.55
N SER A 140 16.50 -14.14 -10.21
CA SER A 140 17.61 -14.60 -11.06
C SER A 140 17.28 -15.99 -11.61
N ILE A 141 17.43 -16.20 -12.91
CA ILE A 141 17.18 -17.47 -13.60
C ILE A 141 18.48 -17.94 -14.23
N TYR A 142 18.85 -19.19 -14.00
CA TYR A 142 20.07 -19.81 -14.53
C TYR A 142 19.86 -21.28 -14.87
N GLY A 143 20.66 -21.78 -15.86
CA GLY A 143 20.78 -23.19 -16.13
C GLY A 143 19.77 -23.72 -17.12
N GLN A 144 19.39 -22.92 -18.09
CA GLN A 144 18.61 -23.34 -19.26
C GLN A 144 19.46 -23.99 -20.30
#